data_8e16f9c94ad415bff6611d0bdc181e5c
#
_entry.id   8e16f9c94ad415bff6611d0bdc181e5c
#
_cell.length_a   1.000
_cell.length_b   1.000
_cell.length_c   1.000
_cell.angle_alpha   90.00
_cell.angle_beta   90.00
_cell.angle_gamma   90.00
#
_symmetry.space_group_name_H-M   'P 1'
#
loop_
_entity.id
_entity.type
_entity.pdbx_description
1 polymer ?
#
loop_
_entity_poly.entity_id
_entity_poly.type
_entity_poly.pdbx_seq_one_letter_code
_entity_poly.pdbx_strand_id
1 'polypeptide(L)'
;ERKIESIEIGNAFRKVLGDSWNYKIPENTAYPICVGKAAKYFNIPLNLTIISYLQSFASNLINVCIKHIPIGQKVGQDCIIQTYDLIREIEKESENLNLEDLGGICFNSDIYSIKHENLKTRVYKT
;
A
#
# COMPACT_ATOMS: atom_id res chain seq x y z
N GLU A 1 -4.69 12.40 -6.96
CA GLU A 1 -3.72 12.31 -5.87
C GLU A 1 -3.19 10.87 -5.70
N ARG A 2 -4.04 9.85 -5.51
CA ARG A 2 -3.61 8.44 -5.30
C ARG A 2 -2.67 7.89 -6.38
N LYS A 3 -2.88 8.25 -7.66
CA LYS A 3 -1.98 7.83 -8.74
C LYS A 3 -0.60 8.46 -8.57
N ILE A 4 -0.54 9.74 -8.23
CA ILE A 4 0.71 10.47 -8.01
C ILE A 4 1.45 9.86 -6.83
N GLU A 5 0.76 9.68 -5.70
CA GLU A 5 1.30 9.02 -4.51
C GLU A 5 1.89 7.65 -4.82
N SER A 6 1.11 6.79 -5.50
CA SER A 6 1.55 5.44 -5.85
C SER A 6 2.78 5.44 -6.75
N ILE A 7 2.91 6.41 -7.66
CA ILE A 7 4.09 6.57 -8.52
C ILE A 7 5.29 7.10 -7.71
N GLU A 8 5.10 8.08 -6.83
CA GLU A 8 6.18 8.61 -6.01
C GLU A 8 6.76 7.57 -5.06
N ILE A 9 5.90 6.80 -4.37
CA ILE A 9 6.32 5.67 -3.54
C ILE A 9 7.02 4.60 -4.38
N GLY A 10 6.47 4.29 -5.54
CA GLY A 10 7.08 3.36 -6.49
C GLY A 10 8.46 3.80 -6.95
N ASN A 11 8.65 5.08 -7.25
CA ASN A 11 9.96 5.65 -7.63
C ASN A 11 10.97 5.59 -6.47
N ALA A 12 10.54 5.86 -5.24
CA ALA A 12 11.41 5.72 -4.06
C ALA A 12 11.81 4.25 -3.84
N PHE A 13 10.87 3.33 -3.91
CA PHE A 13 11.10 1.90 -3.73
C PHE A 13 12.05 1.33 -4.79
N ARG A 14 11.83 1.65 -6.09
CA ARG A 14 12.69 1.18 -7.19
C ARG A 14 14.13 1.69 -7.05
N LYS A 15 14.31 2.92 -6.52
CA LYS A 15 15.65 3.47 -6.29
C LYS A 15 16.41 2.63 -5.26
N VAL A 16 15.78 2.32 -4.14
CA VAL A 16 16.37 1.45 -3.11
C VAL A 16 16.71 0.07 -3.68
N LEU A 17 15.83 -0.52 -4.51
CA LEU A 17 16.10 -1.81 -5.15
C LEU A 17 17.28 -1.74 -6.12
N GLY A 18 17.40 -0.66 -6.89
CA GLY A 18 18.53 -0.42 -7.77
C GLY A 18 19.85 -0.28 -7.02
N ASP A 19 19.84 0.53 -5.97
CA ASP A 19 21.03 0.84 -5.19
C ASP A 19 21.53 -0.35 -4.35
N SER A 20 20.60 -1.12 -3.75
CA SER A 20 20.94 -2.19 -2.80
C SER A 20 21.05 -3.58 -3.45
N TRP A 21 20.30 -3.86 -4.49
CA TRP A 21 20.24 -5.19 -5.12
C TRP A 21 20.51 -5.17 -6.63
N ASN A 22 20.88 -4.02 -7.19
CA ASN A 22 21.11 -3.85 -8.63
C ASN A 22 19.93 -4.32 -9.50
N TYR A 23 18.70 -4.26 -8.96
CA TYR A 23 17.49 -4.60 -9.68
C TYR A 23 16.79 -3.36 -10.19
N LYS A 24 16.71 -3.22 -11.53
CA LYS A 24 16.16 -2.03 -12.18
C LYS A 24 14.70 -2.22 -12.54
N ILE A 25 13.86 -1.32 -12.07
CA ILE A 25 12.44 -1.19 -12.46
C ILE A 25 12.27 0.13 -13.20
N PRO A 26 11.47 0.21 -14.29
CA PRO A 26 11.23 1.44 -15.04
C PRO A 26 10.71 2.57 -14.14
N GLU A 27 11.00 3.80 -14.55
CA GLU A 27 10.46 5.00 -13.89
C GLU A 27 8.95 5.09 -14.02
N ASN A 28 8.34 5.81 -13.09
CA ASN A 28 6.89 6.02 -13.05
C ASN A 28 6.07 4.73 -12.97
N THR A 29 6.67 3.67 -12.44
CA THR A 29 5.95 2.43 -12.13
C THR A 29 5.25 2.58 -10.78
N ALA A 30 3.95 2.30 -10.73
CA ALA A 30 3.17 2.35 -9.51
C ALA A 30 3.68 1.36 -8.44
N TYR A 31 3.60 1.75 -7.17
CA TYR A 31 4.17 1.00 -6.05
C TYR A 31 3.75 -0.49 -6.00
N PRO A 32 2.45 -0.86 -6.13
CA PRO A 32 2.07 -2.28 -6.11
C PRO A 32 2.71 -3.08 -7.25
N ILE A 33 2.91 -2.48 -8.41
CA ILE A 33 3.59 -3.12 -9.55
C ILE A 33 5.08 -3.30 -9.24
N CYS A 34 5.71 -2.31 -8.60
CA CYS A 34 7.10 -2.42 -8.16
C CYS A 34 7.28 -3.58 -7.17
N VAL A 35 6.38 -3.71 -6.19
CA VAL A 35 6.39 -4.81 -5.21
C VAL A 35 6.22 -6.16 -5.90
N GLY A 36 5.26 -6.30 -6.80
CA GLY A 36 5.05 -7.54 -7.55
C GLY A 36 6.27 -7.94 -8.40
N LYS A 37 6.90 -6.97 -9.09
CA LYS A 37 8.15 -7.21 -9.85
C LYS A 37 9.30 -7.64 -8.95
N ALA A 38 9.47 -6.99 -7.80
CA ALA A 38 10.50 -7.35 -6.83
C ALA A 38 10.25 -8.75 -6.26
N ALA A 39 9.02 -9.05 -5.86
CA ALA A 39 8.65 -10.37 -5.35
C ALA A 39 8.96 -11.48 -6.36
N LYS A 40 8.62 -11.28 -7.63
CA LYS A 40 8.96 -12.22 -8.70
C LYS A 40 10.47 -12.38 -8.87
N TYR A 41 11.22 -11.29 -8.85
CA TYR A 41 12.69 -11.33 -8.99
C TYR A 41 13.37 -12.09 -7.85
N PHE A 42 12.90 -11.90 -6.62
CA PHE A 42 13.43 -12.56 -5.43
C PHE A 42 12.79 -13.93 -5.15
N ASN A 43 11.92 -14.44 -6.04
CA ASN A 43 11.20 -15.71 -5.88
C ASN A 43 10.35 -15.76 -4.58
N ILE A 44 9.77 -14.64 -4.19
CA ILE A 44 8.84 -14.59 -3.05
C ILE A 44 7.49 -15.13 -3.50
N PRO A 45 6.88 -16.09 -2.78
CA PRO A 45 5.56 -16.63 -3.12
C PRO A 45 4.49 -15.53 -3.21
N LEU A 46 3.54 -15.68 -4.14
CA LEU A 46 2.51 -14.68 -4.39
C LEU A 46 1.65 -14.42 -3.15
N ASN A 47 1.20 -15.47 -2.48
CA ASN A 47 0.40 -15.39 -1.25
C ASN A 47 1.13 -14.58 -0.16
N LEU A 48 2.41 -14.86 0.06
CA LEU A 48 3.21 -14.10 1.03
C LEU A 48 3.37 -12.64 0.63
N THR A 49 3.54 -12.37 -0.67
CA THR A 49 3.63 -11.01 -1.21
C THR A 49 2.35 -10.23 -0.95
N ILE A 50 1.19 -10.81 -1.24
CA ILE A 50 -0.12 -10.19 -1.05
C ILE A 50 -0.37 -9.92 0.44
N ILE A 51 -0.19 -10.92 1.30
CA ILE A 51 -0.39 -10.78 2.74
C ILE A 51 0.53 -9.67 3.31
N SER A 52 1.81 -9.69 2.96
CA SER A 52 2.78 -8.69 3.44
C SER A 52 2.46 -7.28 2.95
N TYR A 53 2.02 -7.14 1.70
CA TYR A 53 1.61 -5.87 1.12
C TYR A 53 0.39 -5.29 1.84
N LEU A 54 -0.66 -6.09 2.00
CA LEU A 54 -1.90 -5.67 2.68
C LEU A 54 -1.65 -5.36 4.16
N GLN A 55 -0.84 -6.18 4.84
CA GLN A 55 -0.45 -5.96 6.23
C GLN A 55 0.32 -4.63 6.39
N SER A 56 1.26 -4.36 5.50
CA SER A 56 2.02 -3.10 5.52
C SER A 56 1.10 -1.90 5.27
N PHE A 57 0.17 -2.02 4.34
CA PHE A 57 -0.81 -0.97 4.04
C PHE A 57 -1.70 -0.67 5.26
N ALA A 58 -2.31 -1.69 5.86
CA ALA A 58 -3.14 -1.54 7.06
C ALA A 58 -2.35 -0.95 8.23
N SER A 59 -1.15 -1.46 8.47
CA SER A 59 -0.27 -0.97 9.54
C SER A 59 0.12 0.49 9.36
N ASN A 60 0.40 0.92 8.13
CA ASN A 60 0.71 2.32 7.85
C ASN A 60 -0.46 3.24 8.17
N LEU A 61 -1.67 2.90 7.77
CA LEU A 61 -2.88 3.68 8.08
C LEU A 61 -3.11 3.77 9.59
N ILE A 62 -3.01 2.65 10.30
CA ILE A 62 -3.20 2.59 11.75
C ILE A 62 -2.12 3.41 12.47
N ASN A 63 -0.86 3.33 12.03
CA ASN A 63 0.23 4.12 12.59
C ASN A 63 0.05 5.62 12.38
N VAL A 64 -0.51 6.05 11.25
CA VAL A 64 -0.89 7.46 11.04
C VAL A 64 -1.97 7.87 12.05
N CYS A 65 -2.97 7.03 12.28
CA CYS A 65 -4.00 7.29 13.29
C CYS A 65 -3.41 7.40 14.70
N ILE A 66 -2.50 6.50 15.09
CA ILE A 66 -1.82 6.55 16.41
C ILE A 66 -1.05 7.85 16.59
N LYS A 67 -0.45 8.38 15.53
CA LYS A 67 0.35 9.62 15.59
C LYS A 67 -0.49 10.90 15.68
N HIS A 68 -1.66 10.91 15.07
CA HIS A 68 -2.46 12.12 14.89
C HIS A 68 -3.78 12.15 15.66
N ILE A 69 -4.22 11.00 16.17
CA ILE A 69 -5.44 10.87 16.98
C ILE A 69 -5.02 10.38 18.37
N PRO A 70 -5.65 10.84 19.46
CA PRO A 70 -5.29 10.45 20.82
C PRO A 70 -5.75 9.01 21.14
N ILE A 71 -5.36 8.05 20.30
CA ILE A 71 -5.55 6.61 20.52
C ILE A 71 -4.22 6.02 21.01
N GLY A 72 -4.29 5.21 22.07
CA GLY A 72 -3.09 4.58 22.61
C GLY A 72 -2.52 3.48 21.69
N GLN A 73 -1.23 3.16 21.86
CA GLN A 73 -0.53 2.11 21.11
C GLN A 73 -1.26 0.75 21.18
N LYS A 74 -1.83 0.41 22.35
CA LYS A 74 -2.59 -0.84 22.52
C LYS A 74 -3.77 -0.90 21.57
N VAL A 75 -4.56 0.17 21.48
CA VAL A 75 -5.72 0.22 20.57
C VAL A 75 -5.28 0.06 19.10
N GLY A 76 -4.18 0.68 18.73
CA GLY A 76 -3.61 0.50 17.40
C GLY A 76 -3.21 -0.95 17.12
N GLN A 77 -2.57 -1.63 18.07
CA GLN A 77 -2.22 -3.05 17.92
C GLN A 77 -3.46 -3.95 17.85
N ASP A 78 -4.47 -3.68 18.66
CA ASP A 78 -5.75 -4.41 18.60
C ASP A 78 -6.42 -4.25 17.22
N CYS A 79 -6.37 -3.04 16.63
CA CYS A 79 -6.86 -2.80 15.27
C CYS A 79 -6.06 -3.60 14.22
N ILE A 80 -4.73 -3.66 14.34
CA ILE A 80 -3.90 -4.45 13.42
C ILE A 80 -4.28 -5.93 13.48
N ILE A 81 -4.45 -6.49 14.67
CA ILE A 81 -4.83 -7.89 14.86
C ILE A 81 -6.19 -8.17 14.20
N GLN A 82 -7.15 -7.27 14.32
CA GLN A 82 -8.47 -7.41 13.69
C GLN A 82 -8.43 -7.44 12.15
N THR A 83 -7.36 -6.95 11.53
CA THR A 83 -7.22 -7.01 10.06
C THR A 83 -6.75 -8.37 9.54
N TYR A 84 -6.23 -9.26 10.39
CA TYR A 84 -5.56 -10.48 9.93
C TYR A 84 -6.48 -11.43 9.17
N ASP A 85 -7.69 -11.66 9.65
CA ASP A 85 -8.63 -12.57 8.99
C ASP A 85 -9.11 -11.99 7.66
N LEU A 86 -9.39 -10.68 7.62
CA LEU A 86 -9.75 -9.97 6.38
C LEU A 86 -8.61 -10.04 5.34
N ILE A 87 -7.37 -9.86 5.75
CA ILE A 87 -6.22 -9.95 4.85
C ILE A 87 -6.10 -11.35 4.24
N ARG A 88 -6.33 -12.40 5.03
CA ARG A 88 -6.32 -13.78 4.53
C ARG A 88 -7.48 -14.08 3.57
N GLU A 89 -8.64 -13.49 3.83
CA GLU A 89 -9.80 -13.59 2.95
C GLU A 89 -9.51 -12.95 1.59
N ILE A 90 -9.03 -11.69 1.59
CA ILE A 90 -8.65 -10.97 0.37
C ILE A 90 -7.54 -11.70 -0.39
N GLU A 91 -6.57 -12.27 0.30
CA GLU A 91 -5.50 -13.03 -0.34
C GLU A 91 -6.07 -14.24 -1.11
N LYS A 92 -6.96 -15.03 -0.51
CA LYS A 92 -7.61 -16.17 -1.15
C LYS A 92 -8.49 -15.75 -2.33
N GLU A 93 -9.25 -14.67 -2.18
CA GLU A 93 -10.07 -14.13 -3.27
C GLU A 93 -9.21 -13.68 -4.45
N SER A 94 -8.06 -13.06 -4.16
CA SER A 94 -7.15 -12.53 -5.18
C SER A 94 -6.49 -13.60 -6.06
N GLU A 95 -6.44 -14.86 -5.62
CA GLU A 95 -5.93 -15.98 -6.43
C GLU A 95 -6.75 -16.20 -7.72
N ASN A 96 -8.03 -15.83 -7.71
CA ASN A 96 -8.95 -16.04 -8.82
C ASN A 96 -9.19 -14.77 -9.66
N LEU A 97 -8.55 -13.65 -9.30
CA LEU A 97 -8.71 -12.38 -10.00
C LEU A 97 -7.81 -12.28 -11.24
N ASN A 98 -8.36 -11.67 -12.29
CA ASN A 98 -7.69 -11.39 -13.55
C ASN A 98 -7.56 -9.88 -13.79
N LEU A 99 -6.89 -9.49 -14.86
CA LEU A 99 -6.74 -8.08 -15.23
C LEU A 99 -8.07 -7.37 -15.50
N GLU A 100 -9.09 -8.11 -15.92
CA GLU A 100 -10.45 -7.59 -16.16
C GLU A 100 -11.17 -7.22 -14.86
N ASP A 101 -10.76 -7.82 -13.74
CA ASP A 101 -11.29 -7.53 -12.40
C ASP A 101 -10.61 -6.31 -11.75
N LEU A 102 -9.63 -5.70 -12.43
CA LEU A 102 -8.96 -4.50 -11.94
C LEU A 102 -9.93 -3.33 -11.91
N GLY A 103 -10.17 -2.83 -10.73
CA GLY A 103 -10.98 -1.66 -10.49
C GLY A 103 -11.60 -1.68 -9.11
N GLY A 104 -12.08 -0.53 -8.71
CA GLY A 104 -12.76 -0.38 -7.42
C GLY A 104 -12.93 1.08 -7.10
N ILE A 105 -14.03 1.40 -6.44
CA ILE A 105 -14.32 2.74 -5.94
C ILE A 105 -14.46 2.64 -4.44
N CYS A 106 -13.59 3.36 -3.73
CA CYS A 106 -13.73 3.58 -2.30
C CYS A 106 -14.27 5.01 -2.09
N PHE A 107 -15.59 5.18 -2.30
CA PHE A 107 -16.26 6.46 -2.48
C PHE A 107 -15.84 7.53 -1.45
N ASN A 108 -15.91 7.23 -0.16
CA ASN A 108 -15.54 8.19 0.87
C ASN A 108 -14.05 8.53 0.82
N SER A 109 -13.19 7.53 0.69
CA SER A 109 -11.73 7.73 0.62
C SER A 109 -11.32 8.50 -0.63
N ASP A 110 -12.00 8.29 -1.76
CA ASP A 110 -11.73 9.01 -3.00
C ASP A 110 -12.14 10.49 -2.89
N ILE A 111 -13.29 10.78 -2.29
CA ILE A 111 -13.72 12.15 -2.01
C ILE A 111 -12.72 12.87 -1.08
N TYR A 112 -12.28 12.22 -0.01
CA TYR A 112 -11.28 12.81 0.89
C TYR A 112 -9.93 13.02 0.22
N SER A 113 -9.51 12.11 -0.64
CA SER A 113 -8.29 12.25 -1.43
C SER A 113 -8.34 13.47 -2.36
N ILE A 114 -9.46 13.67 -3.05
CA ILE A 114 -9.69 14.85 -3.91
C ILE A 114 -9.68 16.15 -3.08
N LYS A 115 -10.33 16.15 -1.92
CA LYS A 115 -10.32 17.31 -1.01
C LYS A 115 -8.92 17.61 -0.49
N HIS A 116 -8.15 16.58 -0.13
CA HIS A 116 -6.79 16.72 0.38
C HIS A 116 -5.85 17.36 -0.66
N GLU A 117 -6.02 17.08 -1.94
CA GLU A 117 -5.22 17.66 -3.03
C GLU A 117 -5.26 19.18 -3.05
N ASN A 118 -6.37 19.77 -2.62
CA ASN A 118 -6.59 21.23 -2.62
C ASN A 118 -6.28 21.91 -1.27
N LEU A 119 -5.83 21.17 -0.25
CA LEU A 119 -5.48 21.76 1.04
C LEU A 119 -4.16 22.53 0.96
N LYS A 120 -4.18 23.77 1.48
CA LYS A 120 -2.97 24.61 1.55
C LYS A 120 -1.96 24.11 2.59
N THR A 121 -2.44 23.54 3.69
CA THR A 121 -1.61 22.96 4.75
C THR A 121 -1.80 21.46 4.77
N ARG A 122 -0.73 20.71 4.50
CA ARG A 122 -0.73 19.24 4.50
C ARG A 122 0.32 18.75 5.49
N VAL A 123 -0.04 17.78 6.30
CA VAL A 123 0.92 17.08 7.17
C VAL A 123 1.77 16.12 6.32
N TYR A 124 1.16 15.52 5.30
CA TYR A 124 1.83 14.70 4.29
C TYR A 124 1.66 15.33 2.92
N LYS A 125 2.70 15.25 2.11
CA LYS A 125 2.69 15.86 0.77
C LYS A 125 1.95 15.01 -0.25
N THR A 126 1.75 13.76 0.07
CA THR A 126 1.07 12.77 -0.79
C THR A 126 -0.35 12.57 -0.37
#